data_846a416b78ea6de821a377b67ab40c21
#
_entry.id   846a416b78ea6de821a377b67ab40c21
#
_cell.length_a   1.000
_cell.length_b   1.000
_cell.length_c   1.000
_cell.angle_alpha   90.00
_cell.angle_beta   90.00
_cell.angle_gamma   90.00
#
_symmetry.space_group_name_H-M   'P 1'
#
loop_
_entity.id
_entity.type
_entity.pdbx_description
1 polymer ?
#
loop_
_entity_poly.entity_id
_entity_poly.type
_entity_poly.pdbx_seq_one_letter_code
_entity_poly.pdbx_strand_id
1 'polypeptide(L)'
;MSCERLWARVAEWLGRGWSPPPVSGGPRVLFPDDSAMRVCPETVCRWIHADRHRRERWARCLPRGHGRRRRRGGGRTSRFPIPGRVPISERPPEAGDRSGFGHWEADGVIGAGCDPRTEVERKTRFLMAGIVPGKTAGESVGARLAMFSPLPAGTRVSVTHDNGTEFARHTRLRDGLGMDTCFADPYSSRRRGGNENGNGMIRRYLPERSEIRMGMAGELREIVDEADNRPMRVLDYRTPAEAFADELLELQDQQGVLHL
;
A
#
# COMPACT_ATOMS: atom_id res chain seq x y z
N MET A 1 36.54 -9.71 -1.32
CA MET A 1 35.94 -10.75 -2.19
C MET A 1 34.42 -10.53 -2.24
N SER A 2 33.86 -10.38 -3.42
CA SER A 2 32.40 -10.22 -3.59
C SER A 2 31.72 -11.55 -3.28
N CYS A 3 30.78 -11.58 -2.36
CA CYS A 3 30.02 -12.78 -2.04
C CYS A 3 29.05 -13.08 -3.19
N GLU A 4 29.36 -14.04 -4.06
CA GLU A 4 28.48 -14.43 -5.20
C GLU A 4 27.07 -14.77 -4.75
N ARG A 5 26.94 -15.45 -3.62
CA ARG A 5 25.64 -15.82 -3.03
C ARG A 5 24.80 -14.58 -2.69
N LEU A 6 25.42 -13.51 -2.19
CA LEU A 6 24.74 -12.24 -1.93
C LEU A 6 24.22 -11.63 -3.23
N TRP A 7 25.06 -11.53 -4.26
CA TRP A 7 24.68 -10.88 -5.51
C TRP A 7 23.68 -11.70 -6.32
N ALA A 8 23.70 -13.02 -6.24
CA ALA A 8 22.66 -13.87 -6.79
C ALA A 8 21.31 -13.58 -6.15
N ARG A 9 21.26 -13.44 -4.83
CA ARG A 9 20.04 -13.09 -4.09
C ARG A 9 19.57 -11.67 -4.41
N VAL A 10 20.50 -10.70 -4.49
CA VAL A 10 20.19 -9.32 -4.92
C VAL A 10 19.56 -9.31 -6.31
N ALA A 11 20.12 -10.06 -7.28
CA ALA A 11 19.60 -10.16 -8.63
C ALA A 11 18.20 -10.80 -8.68
N GLU A 12 17.97 -11.85 -7.88
CA GLU A 12 16.67 -12.50 -7.74
C GLU A 12 15.60 -11.51 -7.27
N TRP A 13 15.84 -10.79 -6.18
CA TRP A 13 14.86 -9.84 -5.63
C TRP A 13 14.66 -8.60 -6.51
N LEU A 14 15.70 -8.09 -7.16
CA LEU A 14 15.54 -7.08 -8.19
C LEU A 14 14.71 -7.60 -9.38
N GLY A 15 14.85 -8.88 -9.72
CA GLY A 15 14.03 -9.55 -10.73
C GLY A 15 12.55 -9.57 -10.36
N ARG A 16 12.24 -9.72 -9.07
CA ARG A 16 10.88 -9.58 -8.51
C ARG A 16 10.41 -8.12 -8.40
N GLY A 17 11.17 -7.16 -8.90
CA GLY A 17 10.85 -5.74 -8.88
C GLY A 17 11.08 -5.04 -7.53
N TRP A 18 11.82 -5.67 -6.60
CA TRP A 18 12.11 -5.02 -5.31
C TRP A 18 13.08 -3.84 -5.50
N SER A 19 12.85 -2.77 -4.74
CA SER A 19 13.77 -1.63 -4.71
C SER A 19 14.97 -1.89 -3.79
N PRO A 20 16.09 -1.13 -3.92
CA PRO A 20 17.27 -1.34 -3.12
C PRO A 20 17.09 -1.42 -1.59
N PRO A 21 16.19 -0.65 -0.94
CA PRO A 21 15.98 -0.77 0.51
C PRO A 21 15.48 -2.14 0.97
N PRO A 22 14.38 -2.72 0.45
CA PRO A 22 13.97 -4.10 0.78
C PRO A 22 15.04 -5.13 0.44
N VAL A 23 15.71 -4.99 -0.73
CA VAL A 23 16.81 -5.88 -1.15
C VAL A 23 17.95 -5.88 -0.14
N SER A 24 18.23 -4.75 0.52
CA SER A 24 19.25 -4.64 1.56
C SER A 24 18.81 -5.19 2.91
N GLY A 25 17.52 -5.11 3.20
CA GLY A 25 16.95 -5.55 4.48
C GLY A 25 16.71 -7.05 4.55
N GLY A 26 16.20 -7.64 3.47
CA GLY A 26 15.89 -9.06 3.41
C GLY A 26 16.99 -10.00 3.88
N PRO A 27 18.29 -9.80 3.49
CA PRO A 27 19.38 -10.63 3.99
C PRO A 27 19.59 -10.56 5.50
N ARG A 28 19.25 -9.45 6.13
CA ARG A 28 19.37 -9.31 7.59
C ARG A 28 18.38 -10.21 8.34
N VAL A 29 17.22 -10.38 7.78
CA VAL A 29 16.14 -11.23 8.35
C VAL A 29 16.42 -12.70 8.05
N LEU A 30 16.75 -13.02 6.78
CA LEU A 30 16.94 -14.42 6.35
C LEU A 30 18.26 -15.04 6.79
N PHE A 31 19.30 -14.22 7.02
CA PHE A 31 20.65 -14.66 7.39
C PHE A 31 21.18 -13.79 8.54
N PRO A 32 20.57 -13.85 9.73
CA PRO A 32 20.91 -12.96 10.85
C PRO A 32 22.37 -13.04 11.28
N ASP A 33 22.97 -14.23 11.20
CA ASP A 33 24.33 -14.49 11.67
C ASP A 33 25.40 -14.43 10.57
N ASP A 34 25.00 -14.23 9.30
CA ASP A 34 25.93 -14.21 8.17
C ASP A 34 26.28 -12.78 7.73
N SER A 35 27.42 -12.29 8.21
CA SER A 35 27.90 -10.95 7.88
C SER A 35 28.26 -10.78 6.39
N ALA A 36 28.59 -11.87 5.66
CA ALA A 36 28.85 -11.82 4.23
C ALA A 36 27.58 -11.53 3.39
N MET A 37 26.40 -11.72 3.98
CA MET A 37 25.11 -11.41 3.38
C MET A 37 24.65 -9.98 3.69
N ARG A 38 25.54 -9.07 4.11
CA ARG A 38 25.20 -7.67 4.37
C ARG A 38 25.49 -6.79 3.16
N VAL A 39 24.52 -5.97 2.79
CA VAL A 39 24.67 -4.98 1.73
C VAL A 39 23.85 -3.74 2.11
N CYS A 40 24.34 -2.55 1.79
CA CYS A 40 23.53 -1.33 1.96
C CYS A 40 22.80 -0.96 0.65
N PRO A 41 21.69 -0.20 0.73
CA PRO A 41 20.94 0.21 -0.45
C PRO A 41 21.79 0.94 -1.49
N GLU A 42 22.71 1.78 -1.06
CA GLU A 42 23.61 2.53 -1.94
C GLU A 42 24.55 1.59 -2.72
N THR A 43 25.05 0.53 -2.07
CA THR A 43 25.87 -0.48 -2.73
C THR A 43 25.09 -1.22 -3.82
N VAL A 44 23.79 -1.53 -3.57
CA VAL A 44 22.91 -2.11 -4.59
C VAL A 44 22.69 -1.13 -5.75
N CYS A 45 22.45 0.15 -5.45
CA CYS A 45 22.32 1.18 -6.49
C CYS A 45 23.60 1.29 -7.34
N ARG A 46 24.79 1.34 -6.71
CA ARG A 46 26.06 1.38 -7.43
C ARG A 46 26.28 0.14 -8.28
N TRP A 47 25.94 -1.04 -7.78
CA TRP A 47 26.05 -2.29 -8.53
C TRP A 47 25.16 -2.32 -9.77
N ILE A 48 23.94 -1.76 -9.69
CA ILE A 48 23.05 -1.59 -10.85
C ILE A 48 23.65 -0.64 -11.86
N HIS A 49 24.20 0.50 -11.41
CA HIS A 49 24.73 1.53 -12.31
C HIS A 49 26.10 1.19 -12.90
N ALA A 50 26.88 0.32 -12.27
CA ALA A 50 28.24 -0.04 -12.70
C ALA A 50 28.28 -0.80 -14.02
N ASP A 51 27.17 -1.38 -14.46
CA ASP A 51 27.08 -2.17 -15.67
C ASP A 51 25.87 -1.75 -16.50
N ARG A 52 26.06 -1.63 -17.84
CA ARG A 52 25.01 -1.16 -18.76
C ARG A 52 23.82 -2.12 -18.78
N HIS A 53 24.06 -3.45 -18.87
CA HIS A 53 23.00 -4.45 -18.96
C HIS A 53 22.22 -4.53 -17.64
N ARG A 54 22.90 -4.46 -16.50
CA ARG A 54 22.24 -4.38 -15.19
C ARG A 54 21.38 -3.14 -15.06
N ARG A 55 21.87 -1.99 -15.50
CA ARG A 55 21.10 -0.73 -15.51
C ARG A 55 19.86 -0.83 -16.39
N GLU A 56 19.98 -1.32 -17.61
CA GLU A 56 18.85 -1.50 -18.53
C GLU A 56 17.81 -2.45 -17.95
N ARG A 57 18.26 -3.53 -17.29
CA ARG A 57 17.36 -4.54 -16.71
C ARG A 57 16.67 -4.07 -15.44
N TRP A 58 17.34 -3.34 -14.55
CA TRP A 58 16.85 -3.05 -13.20
C TRP A 58 16.68 -1.57 -12.86
N ALA A 59 16.90 -0.63 -13.79
CA ALA A 59 16.70 0.80 -13.53
C ALA A 59 15.27 1.13 -13.05
N ARG A 60 14.28 0.36 -13.49
CA ARG A 60 12.88 0.47 -13.04
C ARG A 60 12.69 0.19 -11.53
N CYS A 61 13.61 -0.53 -10.91
CA CYS A 61 13.59 -0.82 -9.47
C CYS A 61 14.16 0.32 -8.63
N LEU A 62 14.79 1.32 -9.25
CA LEU A 62 15.38 2.47 -8.57
C LEU A 62 14.31 3.51 -8.21
N PRO A 63 14.43 4.21 -7.05
CA PRO A 63 13.44 5.17 -6.58
C PRO A 63 13.16 6.36 -7.54
N ARG A 64 14.10 6.66 -8.43
CA ARG A 64 14.04 7.76 -9.40
C ARG A 64 14.03 7.29 -10.85
N GLY A 65 13.50 6.11 -11.14
CA GLY A 65 13.44 5.52 -12.48
C GLY A 65 12.71 6.32 -13.56
N HIS A 66 12.18 7.50 -13.26
CA HIS A 66 11.50 8.37 -14.21
C HIS A 66 12.25 9.66 -14.46
N GLY A 67 12.85 9.77 -15.63
CA GLY A 67 13.67 10.91 -16.08
C GLY A 67 12.96 12.23 -16.34
N ARG A 68 11.72 12.48 -15.89
CA ARG A 68 11.06 13.79 -16.00
C ARG A 68 10.10 14.09 -14.86
N ARG A 69 10.36 15.17 -14.13
CA ARG A 69 9.46 15.76 -13.14
C ARG A 69 8.27 16.39 -13.88
N ARG A 70 7.10 15.77 -13.80
CA ARG A 70 5.86 16.38 -14.31
C ARG A 70 5.54 17.64 -13.51
N ARG A 71 5.25 18.76 -14.20
CA ARG A 71 4.63 19.95 -13.59
C ARG A 71 3.29 19.49 -12.98
N ARG A 72 3.05 19.84 -11.70
CA ARG A 72 1.75 19.65 -11.06
C ARG A 72 0.73 20.52 -11.83
N GLY A 73 -0.10 19.90 -12.64
CA GLY A 73 -1.29 20.52 -13.16
C GLY A 73 -2.25 20.74 -11.99
N GLY A 74 -2.77 21.96 -11.84
CA GLY A 74 -3.81 22.25 -10.86
C GLY A 74 -5.07 21.46 -11.20
N GLY A 75 -5.33 20.39 -10.43
CA GLY A 75 -6.58 19.65 -10.53
C GLY A 75 -7.73 20.58 -10.13
N ARG A 76 -8.78 20.65 -10.93
CA ARG A 76 -10.03 21.30 -10.56
C ARG A 76 -10.58 20.55 -9.34
N THR A 77 -10.69 21.24 -8.21
CA THR A 77 -11.46 20.74 -7.05
C THR A 77 -12.89 20.47 -7.48
N SER A 78 -13.38 19.27 -7.23
CA SER A 78 -14.79 18.96 -7.43
C SER A 78 -15.63 19.98 -6.65
N ARG A 79 -16.58 20.63 -7.32
CA ARG A 79 -17.48 21.64 -6.73
C ARG A 79 -18.64 21.02 -5.95
N PHE A 80 -18.76 19.70 -5.90
CA PHE A 80 -19.82 19.03 -5.18
C PHE A 80 -19.34 18.65 -3.78
N PRO A 81 -19.92 19.24 -2.72
CA PRO A 81 -19.58 18.88 -1.36
C PRO A 81 -20.02 17.42 -1.10
N ILE A 82 -19.12 16.64 -0.51
CA ILE A 82 -19.46 15.29 -0.02
C ILE A 82 -20.30 15.47 1.25
N PRO A 83 -21.55 14.97 1.29
CA PRO A 83 -22.39 15.11 2.46
C PRO A 83 -21.80 14.39 3.70
N GLY A 84 -21.91 14.99 4.88
CA GLY A 84 -21.43 14.38 6.13
C GLY A 84 -19.91 14.19 6.20
N ARG A 85 -19.15 14.96 5.45
CA ARG A 85 -17.68 14.92 5.45
C ARG A 85 -17.10 15.31 6.81
N VAL A 86 -16.31 14.40 7.41
CA VAL A 86 -15.52 14.68 8.60
C VAL A 86 -14.08 15.02 8.15
N PRO A 87 -13.52 16.17 8.55
CA PRO A 87 -12.18 16.57 8.14
C PRO A 87 -11.10 15.69 8.81
N ILE A 88 -9.93 15.56 8.16
CA ILE A 88 -8.80 14.78 8.70
C ILE A 88 -8.27 15.29 10.04
N SER A 89 -8.56 16.52 10.38
CA SER A 89 -8.21 17.12 11.70
C SER A 89 -8.96 16.47 12.87
N GLU A 90 -10.11 15.88 12.60
CA GLU A 90 -10.93 15.16 13.59
C GLU A 90 -10.62 13.66 13.64
N ARG A 91 -9.66 13.20 12.84
CA ARG A 91 -9.20 11.81 12.85
C ARG A 91 -8.53 11.50 14.20
N PRO A 92 -8.74 10.27 14.75
CA PRO A 92 -8.07 9.83 15.97
C PRO A 92 -6.55 10.02 15.93
N PRO A 93 -5.91 10.45 17.02
CA PRO A 93 -4.45 10.67 17.06
C PRO A 93 -3.66 9.42 16.66
N GLU A 94 -4.07 8.24 17.13
CA GLU A 94 -3.46 6.94 16.85
C GLU A 94 -3.52 6.57 15.37
N ALA A 95 -4.55 7.00 14.66
CA ALA A 95 -4.59 6.93 13.20
C ALA A 95 -3.64 7.96 12.58
N GLY A 96 -3.39 9.09 13.25
CA GLY A 96 -2.48 10.14 12.82
C GLY A 96 -1.03 9.70 12.81
N ASP A 97 -0.53 9.21 13.92
CA ASP A 97 0.84 8.78 14.18
C ASP A 97 1.11 7.32 13.77
N ARG A 98 0.03 6.57 13.41
CA ARG A 98 0.07 5.16 12.97
C ARG A 98 0.39 4.18 14.09
N SER A 99 0.10 4.52 15.33
CA SER A 99 0.23 3.63 16.48
C SER A 99 -0.98 2.71 16.63
N GLY A 100 -2.18 3.17 16.22
CA GLY A 100 -3.41 2.39 16.27
C GLY A 100 -3.58 1.44 15.09
N PHE A 101 -4.05 0.23 15.38
CA PHE A 101 -4.44 -0.76 14.39
C PHE A 101 -5.89 -0.58 13.94
N GLY A 102 -6.21 -0.98 12.71
CA GLY A 102 -7.55 -0.89 12.15
C GLY A 102 -7.91 0.45 11.50
N HIS A 103 -6.92 1.31 11.31
CA HIS A 103 -7.08 2.58 10.60
C HIS A 103 -6.55 2.50 9.17
N TRP A 104 -7.39 2.79 8.20
CA TRP A 104 -7.11 2.57 6.79
C TRP A 104 -6.98 3.88 6.01
N GLU A 105 -6.27 3.82 4.89
CA GLU A 105 -6.21 4.85 3.86
C GLU A 105 -6.81 4.29 2.57
N ALA A 106 -7.85 4.95 2.05
CA ALA A 106 -8.51 4.60 0.81
C ALA A 106 -7.98 5.41 -0.38
N ASP A 107 -7.76 4.75 -1.51
CA ASP A 107 -7.39 5.40 -2.77
C ASP A 107 -7.92 4.58 -3.96
N GLY A 108 -7.52 4.95 -5.16
CA GLY A 108 -7.84 4.26 -6.39
C GLY A 108 -6.70 4.33 -7.39
N VAL A 109 -6.51 3.23 -8.10
CA VAL A 109 -5.59 3.15 -9.24
C VAL A 109 -6.40 3.33 -10.51
N ILE A 110 -6.17 4.43 -11.25
CA ILE A 110 -6.91 4.70 -12.49
C ILE A 110 -6.37 3.79 -13.60
N GLY A 111 -7.24 2.95 -14.14
CA GLY A 111 -6.99 2.11 -15.32
C GLY A 111 -7.65 2.65 -16.60
N ALA A 112 -7.42 1.97 -17.72
CA ALA A 112 -8.27 2.06 -18.89
C ALA A 112 -9.29 0.91 -18.80
N GLY A 113 -10.58 1.24 -18.61
CA GLY A 113 -11.65 0.27 -18.37
C GLY A 113 -12.09 0.24 -16.92
N CYS A 114 -11.62 -0.74 -16.15
CA CYS A 114 -11.92 -0.86 -14.72
C CYS A 114 -10.89 -0.14 -13.84
N ASP A 115 -11.27 0.20 -12.61
CA ASP A 115 -10.43 0.88 -11.63
C ASP A 115 -10.22 0.01 -10.37
N PRO A 116 -8.99 -0.37 -10.03
CA PRO A 116 -8.69 -0.93 -8.72
C PRO A 116 -8.94 0.09 -7.60
N ARG A 117 -9.64 -0.34 -6.56
CA ARG A 117 -9.74 0.36 -5.27
C ARG A 117 -8.77 -0.27 -4.32
N THR A 118 -8.02 0.56 -3.60
CA THR A 118 -6.97 0.14 -2.69
C THR A 118 -7.22 0.68 -1.30
N GLU A 119 -6.98 -0.17 -0.31
CA GLU A 119 -7.09 0.14 1.11
C GLU A 119 -5.78 -0.27 1.77
N VAL A 120 -5.09 0.66 2.42
CA VAL A 120 -3.84 0.38 3.13
C VAL A 120 -4.06 0.58 4.62
N GLU A 121 -3.80 -0.48 5.42
CA GLU A 121 -3.78 -0.37 6.86
C GLU A 121 -2.57 0.46 7.30
N ARG A 122 -2.79 1.43 8.19
CA ARG A 122 -1.80 2.51 8.43
C ARG A 122 -0.62 2.08 9.30
N LYS A 123 -0.84 1.20 10.28
CA LYS A 123 0.19 0.70 11.21
C LYS A 123 1.05 -0.35 10.51
N THR A 124 0.43 -1.36 9.96
CA THR A 124 1.07 -2.55 9.36
C THR A 124 1.45 -2.41 7.89
N ARG A 125 0.89 -1.41 7.19
CA ARG A 125 1.06 -1.22 5.74
C ARG A 125 0.38 -2.29 4.89
N PHE A 126 -0.40 -3.17 5.49
CA PHE A 126 -1.14 -4.22 4.79
C PHE A 126 -2.08 -3.63 3.73
N LEU A 127 -2.05 -4.20 2.54
CA LEU A 127 -2.74 -3.72 1.36
C LEU A 127 -3.91 -4.64 1.01
N MET A 128 -5.08 -4.09 0.82
CA MET A 128 -6.17 -4.76 0.14
C MET A 128 -6.49 -4.05 -1.17
N ALA A 129 -6.89 -4.79 -2.19
CA ALA A 129 -7.35 -4.21 -3.43
C ALA A 129 -8.50 -5.00 -4.06
N GLY A 130 -9.40 -4.28 -4.73
CA GLY A 130 -10.52 -4.86 -5.48
C GLY A 130 -10.79 -4.08 -6.77
N ILE A 131 -11.15 -4.77 -7.84
CA ILE A 131 -11.49 -4.15 -9.13
C ILE A 131 -12.96 -3.76 -9.14
N VAL A 132 -13.24 -2.53 -9.58
CA VAL A 132 -14.59 -2.05 -9.82
C VAL A 132 -14.78 -1.64 -11.29
N PRO A 133 -16.00 -1.82 -11.85
CA PRO A 133 -16.25 -1.49 -13.26
C PRO A 133 -16.04 -0.02 -13.59
N GLY A 134 -16.20 0.88 -12.61
CA GLY A 134 -16.12 2.31 -12.84
C GLY A 134 -15.87 3.12 -11.57
N LYS A 135 -16.11 4.44 -11.67
CA LYS A 135 -15.86 5.42 -10.59
C LYS A 135 -17.11 5.86 -9.86
N THR A 136 -18.20 5.12 -9.95
CA THR A 136 -19.42 5.51 -9.24
C THR A 136 -19.26 5.33 -7.73
N ALA A 137 -19.92 6.20 -6.96
CA ALA A 137 -19.90 6.08 -5.51
C ALA A 137 -20.54 4.77 -5.01
N GLY A 138 -21.48 4.21 -5.78
CA GLY A 138 -22.10 2.92 -5.47
C GLY A 138 -21.14 1.75 -5.61
N GLU A 139 -20.42 1.66 -6.73
CA GLU A 139 -19.42 0.62 -6.98
C GLU A 139 -18.25 0.72 -5.99
N SER A 140 -17.76 1.94 -5.75
CA SER A 140 -16.67 2.19 -4.81
C SER A 140 -17.00 1.75 -3.39
N VAL A 141 -18.19 2.07 -2.88
CA VAL A 141 -18.59 1.66 -1.52
C VAL A 141 -18.91 0.16 -1.46
N GLY A 142 -19.49 -0.41 -2.52
CA GLY A 142 -19.75 -1.85 -2.62
C GLY A 142 -18.47 -2.68 -2.53
N ALA A 143 -17.45 -2.30 -3.28
CA ALA A 143 -16.13 -2.96 -3.21
C ALA A 143 -15.50 -2.89 -1.81
N ARG A 144 -15.58 -1.73 -1.14
CA ARG A 144 -15.07 -1.57 0.23
C ARG A 144 -15.83 -2.41 1.24
N LEU A 145 -17.15 -2.41 1.16
CA LEU A 145 -17.97 -3.29 1.99
C LEU A 145 -17.56 -4.75 1.82
N ALA A 146 -17.31 -5.20 0.58
CA ALA A 146 -16.86 -6.56 0.31
C ALA A 146 -15.46 -6.84 0.87
N MET A 147 -14.51 -5.89 0.76
CA MET A 147 -13.16 -6.03 1.31
C MET A 147 -13.14 -6.04 2.84
N PHE A 148 -13.93 -5.18 3.49
CA PHE A 148 -13.91 -5.03 4.94
C PHE A 148 -14.82 -6.00 5.69
N SER A 149 -15.91 -6.49 5.07
CA SER A 149 -16.89 -7.39 5.74
C SER A 149 -16.25 -8.65 6.36
N PRO A 150 -15.26 -9.31 5.73
CA PRO A 150 -14.65 -10.51 6.31
C PRO A 150 -13.75 -10.22 7.52
N LEU A 151 -13.33 -8.98 7.71
CA LEU A 151 -12.41 -8.60 8.77
C LEU A 151 -13.13 -8.46 10.12
N PRO A 152 -12.49 -8.81 11.25
CA PRO A 152 -13.01 -8.56 12.59
C PRO A 152 -13.29 -7.07 12.86
N ALA A 153 -14.24 -6.74 13.71
CA ALA A 153 -14.64 -5.35 13.98
C ALA A 153 -13.47 -4.45 14.42
N GLY A 154 -12.59 -4.95 15.28
CA GLY A 154 -11.43 -4.18 15.78
C GLY A 154 -10.39 -3.85 14.71
N THR A 155 -10.42 -4.50 13.56
CA THR A 155 -9.50 -4.23 12.44
C THR A 155 -10.05 -3.21 11.43
N ARG A 156 -11.25 -2.71 11.64
CA ARG A 156 -11.97 -1.80 10.74
C ARG A 156 -12.54 -0.61 11.49
N VAL A 157 -11.66 0.13 12.18
CA VAL A 157 -12.02 1.26 13.04
C VAL A 157 -12.36 2.51 12.22
N SER A 158 -11.46 2.91 11.33
CA SER A 158 -11.71 4.08 10.48
C SER A 158 -11.02 4.00 9.12
N VAL A 159 -11.51 4.79 8.17
CA VAL A 159 -10.88 4.95 6.85
C VAL A 159 -10.76 6.44 6.48
N THR A 160 -9.59 6.81 5.97
CA THR A 160 -9.31 8.16 5.46
C THR A 160 -9.39 8.16 3.93
N HIS A 161 -10.27 8.99 3.38
CA HIS A 161 -10.47 9.16 1.94
C HIS A 161 -9.79 10.42 1.40
N ASP A 162 -9.60 10.50 0.08
CA ASP A 162 -9.43 11.78 -0.59
C ASP A 162 -10.77 12.46 -0.85
N ASN A 163 -10.76 13.59 -1.62
CA ASN A 163 -11.98 14.34 -1.92
C ASN A 163 -12.63 13.92 -3.25
N GLY A 164 -12.42 12.68 -3.69
CA GLY A 164 -13.04 12.16 -4.90
C GLY A 164 -14.56 11.95 -4.75
N THR A 165 -15.31 12.19 -5.82
CA THR A 165 -16.77 11.99 -5.83
C THR A 165 -17.18 10.53 -5.66
N GLU A 166 -16.28 9.59 -5.93
CA GLU A 166 -16.44 8.16 -5.70
C GLU A 166 -16.60 7.80 -4.21
N PHE A 167 -16.30 8.73 -3.30
CA PHE A 167 -16.50 8.56 -1.86
C PHE A 167 -17.81 9.18 -1.33
N ALA A 168 -18.67 9.72 -2.18
CA ALA A 168 -19.89 10.39 -1.76
C ALA A 168 -20.86 9.52 -0.94
N ARG A 169 -20.75 8.19 -1.03
CA ARG A 169 -21.55 7.23 -0.24
C ARG A 169 -20.79 6.62 0.94
N HIS A 170 -19.76 7.29 1.44
CA HIS A 170 -18.90 6.83 2.53
C HIS A 170 -19.64 6.46 3.81
N THR A 171 -20.77 7.14 4.12
CA THR A 171 -21.59 6.88 5.32
C THR A 171 -22.06 5.42 5.41
N ARG A 172 -22.20 4.73 4.28
CA ARG A 172 -22.57 3.31 4.25
C ARG A 172 -21.53 2.39 4.90
N LEU A 173 -20.27 2.80 4.99
CA LEU A 173 -19.24 2.06 5.74
C LEU A 173 -19.48 2.14 7.24
N ARG A 174 -19.89 3.32 7.73
CA ARG A 174 -20.28 3.50 9.12
C ARG A 174 -21.57 2.74 9.42
N ASP A 175 -22.59 2.89 8.56
CA ASP A 175 -23.92 2.31 8.79
C ASP A 175 -23.90 0.77 8.72
N GLY A 176 -23.05 0.18 7.85
CA GLY A 176 -22.97 -1.26 7.64
C GLY A 176 -21.88 -1.97 8.43
N LEU A 177 -20.78 -1.29 8.77
CA LEU A 177 -19.60 -1.90 9.37
C LEU A 177 -19.15 -1.22 10.66
N GLY A 178 -19.74 -0.12 11.06
CA GLY A 178 -19.30 0.68 12.20
C GLY A 178 -17.99 1.45 11.95
N MET A 179 -17.54 1.57 10.70
CA MET A 179 -16.30 2.22 10.34
C MET A 179 -16.45 3.74 10.24
N ASP A 180 -15.67 4.49 11.01
CA ASP A 180 -15.62 5.94 10.86
C ASP A 180 -14.90 6.35 9.56
N THR A 181 -15.32 7.50 9.02
CA THR A 181 -14.79 7.99 7.74
C THR A 181 -14.29 9.42 7.87
N CYS A 182 -13.04 9.67 7.46
CA CYS A 182 -12.42 10.99 7.43
C CYS A 182 -11.95 11.35 6.03
N PHE A 183 -11.82 12.63 5.75
CA PHE A 183 -11.39 13.15 4.46
C PHE A 183 -10.14 14.00 4.57
N ALA A 184 -9.15 13.70 3.71
CA ALA A 184 -7.95 14.51 3.62
C ALA A 184 -8.25 15.95 3.19
N ASP A 185 -7.45 16.90 3.70
CA ASP A 185 -7.56 18.28 3.24
C ASP A 185 -7.13 18.38 1.77
N PRO A 186 -7.75 19.30 1.00
CA PRO A 186 -7.29 19.59 -0.34
C PRO A 186 -5.79 19.91 -0.35
N TYR A 187 -5.05 19.35 -1.28
CA TYR A 187 -3.59 19.53 -1.45
C TYR A 187 -2.67 18.94 -0.37
N SER A 188 -3.17 18.15 0.58
CA SER A 188 -2.40 17.53 1.67
C SER A 188 -1.92 16.11 1.33
N SER A 189 -1.31 15.88 0.17
CA SER A 189 -0.82 14.55 -0.29
C SER A 189 0.16 13.90 0.70
N ARG A 190 0.95 14.69 1.44
CA ARG A 190 1.92 14.17 2.42
C ARG A 190 1.29 13.35 3.56
N ARG A 191 0.00 13.55 3.85
CA ARG A 191 -0.71 12.84 4.91
C ARG A 191 -1.22 11.45 4.49
N ARG A 192 -1.03 11.06 3.20
CA ARG A 192 -1.46 9.79 2.58
C ARG A 192 -0.31 8.96 1.99
N GLY A 193 0.88 9.07 2.55
CA GLY A 193 2.08 8.40 2.03
C GLY A 193 2.01 6.85 2.02
N GLY A 194 1.07 6.24 2.74
CA GLY A 194 0.82 4.79 2.72
C GLY A 194 0.29 4.34 1.36
N ASN A 195 -0.76 4.97 0.88
CA ASN A 195 -1.39 4.65 -0.40
C ASN A 195 -0.49 4.97 -1.61
N GLU A 196 0.29 6.06 -1.56
CA GLU A 196 1.24 6.35 -2.64
C GLU A 196 2.22 5.18 -2.85
N ASN A 197 2.66 4.54 -1.77
CA ASN A 197 3.54 3.38 -1.84
C ASN A 197 2.81 2.13 -2.34
N GLY A 198 1.64 1.80 -1.80
CA GLY A 198 0.81 0.66 -2.23
C GLY A 198 0.41 0.77 -3.71
N ASN A 199 -0.11 1.92 -4.12
CA ASN A 199 -0.44 2.20 -5.52
C ASN A 199 0.79 2.17 -6.42
N GLY A 200 1.95 2.63 -5.93
CA GLY A 200 3.23 2.52 -6.62
C GLY A 200 3.64 1.07 -6.87
N MET A 201 3.30 0.15 -5.97
CA MET A 201 3.53 -1.28 -6.15
C MET A 201 2.64 -1.85 -7.25
N ILE A 202 1.34 -1.59 -7.19
CA ILE A 202 0.38 -2.00 -8.23
C ILE A 202 0.79 -1.43 -9.59
N ARG A 203 1.20 -0.16 -9.65
CA ARG A 203 1.63 0.52 -10.87
C ARG A 203 2.90 -0.05 -11.52
N ARG A 204 3.69 -0.84 -10.82
CA ARG A 204 4.83 -1.55 -11.41
C ARG A 204 4.40 -2.70 -12.33
N TYR A 205 3.29 -3.33 -12.00
CA TYR A 205 2.72 -4.45 -12.75
C TYR A 205 1.62 -3.99 -13.70
N LEU A 206 0.82 -3.02 -13.25
CA LEU A 206 -0.25 -2.38 -14.01
C LEU A 206 0.05 -0.88 -14.20
N PRO A 207 0.90 -0.51 -15.18
CA PRO A 207 1.26 0.90 -15.47
C PRO A 207 0.03 1.78 -15.71
N GLU A 208 0.20 3.10 -15.63
CA GLU A 208 -0.87 4.05 -15.98
C GLU A 208 -1.42 3.75 -17.39
N ARG A 209 -2.75 3.73 -17.53
CA ARG A 209 -3.48 3.43 -18.75
C ARG A 209 -3.43 1.96 -19.21
N SER A 210 -2.93 1.04 -18.39
CA SER A 210 -3.14 -0.38 -18.64
C SER A 210 -4.64 -0.67 -18.74
N GLU A 211 -5.02 -1.52 -19.68
CA GLU A 211 -6.38 -2.03 -19.76
C GLU A 211 -6.62 -2.98 -18.59
N ILE A 212 -7.45 -2.56 -17.65
CA ILE A 212 -7.83 -3.36 -16.49
C ILE A 212 -9.25 -3.88 -16.70
N ARG A 213 -9.44 -5.18 -16.54
CA ARG A 213 -10.72 -5.87 -16.72
C ARG A 213 -11.14 -6.55 -15.42
N MET A 214 -12.42 -6.76 -15.23
CA MET A 214 -12.95 -7.48 -14.05
C MET A 214 -12.34 -8.88 -13.89
N GLY A 215 -12.03 -9.57 -15.00
CA GLY A 215 -11.39 -10.89 -14.98
C GLY A 215 -9.97 -10.92 -14.43
N MET A 216 -9.31 -9.77 -14.24
CA MET A 216 -7.95 -9.66 -13.71
C MET A 216 -7.89 -9.64 -12.17
N ALA A 217 -8.97 -10.02 -11.49
CA ALA A 217 -9.00 -10.05 -10.02
C ALA A 217 -7.96 -11.02 -9.42
N GLY A 218 -7.66 -12.13 -10.10
CA GLY A 218 -6.59 -13.05 -9.72
C GLY A 218 -5.21 -12.42 -9.81
N GLU A 219 -4.89 -11.79 -10.95
CA GLU A 219 -3.63 -11.08 -11.17
C GLU A 219 -3.44 -9.93 -10.16
N LEU A 220 -4.51 -9.17 -9.88
CA LEU A 220 -4.44 -8.11 -8.86
C LEU A 220 -4.14 -8.68 -7.47
N ARG A 221 -4.71 -9.83 -7.12
CA ARG A 221 -4.43 -10.51 -5.86
C ARG A 221 -2.97 -10.93 -5.76
N GLU A 222 -2.40 -11.54 -6.81
CA GLU A 222 -0.98 -11.91 -6.84
C GLU A 222 -0.07 -10.68 -6.65
N ILE A 223 -0.42 -9.54 -7.25
CA ILE A 223 0.32 -8.28 -7.08
C ILE A 223 0.24 -7.78 -5.63
N VAL A 224 -0.93 -7.86 -5.01
CA VAL A 224 -1.15 -7.48 -3.60
C VAL A 224 -0.36 -8.42 -2.68
N ASP A 225 -0.45 -9.73 -2.89
CA ASP A 225 0.29 -10.73 -2.13
C ASP A 225 1.81 -10.51 -2.22
N GLU A 226 2.33 -10.20 -3.42
CA GLU A 226 3.75 -9.85 -3.59
C GLU A 226 4.11 -8.56 -2.83
N ALA A 227 3.22 -7.57 -2.79
CA ALA A 227 3.43 -6.33 -2.04
C ALA A 227 3.45 -6.58 -0.53
N ASP A 228 2.52 -7.38 -0.02
CA ASP A 228 2.36 -7.68 1.40
C ASP A 228 3.41 -8.66 1.94
N ASN A 229 4.03 -9.46 1.08
CA ASN A 229 5.14 -10.33 1.43
C ASN A 229 6.51 -9.69 1.20
N ARG A 230 6.57 -8.37 1.00
CA ARG A 230 7.83 -7.64 0.82
C ARG A 230 8.27 -6.99 2.13
N PRO A 231 9.49 -7.28 2.62
CA PRO A 231 10.03 -6.64 3.82
C PRO A 231 10.10 -5.13 3.70
N MET A 232 9.59 -4.40 4.69
CA MET A 232 9.60 -2.94 4.73
C MET A 232 10.48 -2.40 5.85
N ARG A 233 11.35 -1.45 5.55
CA ARG A 233 12.22 -0.80 6.54
C ARG A 233 11.43 -0.16 7.70
N VAL A 234 10.25 0.38 7.40
CA VAL A 234 9.38 1.03 8.40
C VAL A 234 8.72 0.03 9.36
N LEU A 235 8.82 -1.26 9.08
CA LEU A 235 8.35 -2.39 9.89
C LEU A 235 9.54 -3.23 10.40
N ASP A 236 10.73 -2.63 10.52
CA ASP A 236 11.96 -3.31 10.91
C ASP A 236 12.28 -4.54 10.05
N TYR A 237 12.01 -4.40 8.73
CA TYR A 237 12.14 -5.42 7.69
C TYR A 237 11.21 -6.63 7.82
N ARG A 238 10.17 -6.52 8.63
CA ARG A 238 9.03 -7.43 8.58
C ARG A 238 8.18 -7.11 7.35
N THR A 239 7.38 -8.09 6.93
CA THR A 239 6.41 -7.89 5.85
C THR A 239 5.11 -7.29 6.39
N PRO A 240 4.34 -6.56 5.58
CA PRO A 240 3.00 -6.12 5.94
C PRO A 240 2.08 -7.26 6.39
N ALA A 241 2.14 -8.42 5.72
CA ALA A 241 1.36 -9.60 6.05
C ALA A 241 1.68 -10.13 7.46
N GLU A 242 3.00 -10.26 7.80
CA GLU A 242 3.42 -10.67 9.15
C GLU A 242 2.97 -9.66 10.21
N ALA A 243 3.16 -8.36 9.95
CA ALA A 243 2.76 -7.32 10.89
C ALA A 243 1.25 -7.30 11.12
N PHE A 244 0.45 -7.50 10.06
CA PHE A 244 -1.00 -7.54 10.17
C PHE A 244 -1.49 -8.78 10.92
N ALA A 245 -0.87 -9.94 10.68
CA ALA A 245 -1.21 -11.18 11.37
C ALA A 245 -0.97 -11.08 12.89
N ASP A 246 0.14 -10.46 13.30
CA ASP A 246 0.44 -10.28 14.73
C ASP A 246 -0.57 -9.37 15.42
N GLU A 247 -0.95 -8.25 14.78
CA GLU A 247 -1.98 -7.36 15.31
C GLU A 247 -3.36 -8.04 15.41
N LEU A 248 -3.67 -8.96 14.48
CA LEU A 248 -4.89 -9.78 14.57
C LEU A 248 -4.86 -10.71 15.77
N LEU A 249 -3.72 -11.35 16.03
CA LEU A 249 -3.57 -12.24 17.21
C LEU A 249 -3.68 -11.43 18.50
N GLU A 250 -3.00 -10.29 18.61
CA GLU A 250 -3.11 -9.42 19.78
C GLU A 250 -4.56 -8.96 20.03
N LEU A 251 -5.30 -8.63 18.96
CA LEU A 251 -6.71 -8.26 19.07
C LEU A 251 -7.58 -9.40 19.58
N GLN A 252 -7.33 -10.65 19.14
CA GLN A 252 -8.06 -11.83 19.57
C GLN A 252 -7.77 -12.16 21.04
N ASP A 253 -6.51 -12.05 21.46
CA ASP A 253 -6.11 -12.27 22.85
C ASP A 253 -6.75 -11.26 23.80
N GLN A 254 -6.81 -9.98 23.40
CA GLN A 254 -7.50 -8.94 24.18
C GLN A 254 -9.00 -9.19 24.30
N GLN A 255 -9.64 -9.72 23.26
CA GLN A 255 -11.05 -10.08 23.29
C GLN A 255 -11.31 -11.35 24.12
N GLY A 256 -10.40 -12.33 24.06
CA GLY A 256 -10.47 -13.56 24.85
C GLY A 256 -10.32 -13.34 26.35
N VAL A 257 -9.51 -12.40 26.77
CA VAL A 257 -9.32 -12.01 28.19
C VAL A 257 -10.55 -11.32 28.79
N LEU A 258 -11.38 -10.67 27.96
CA LEU A 258 -12.61 -10.00 28.40
C LEU A 258 -13.79 -10.98 28.62
N HIS A 259 -13.66 -12.24 28.26
CA HIS A 259 -14.68 -13.28 28.41
C HIS A 259 -14.38 -14.29 29.51
N LEU A 260 -13.33 -14.09 30.29
CA LEU A 260 -12.98 -14.88 31.51
C LEU A 260 -13.23 -14.04 32.75
#